data_767b1e2059af518bad3ebfa7dc5815b2
#
_entry.id   767b1e2059af518bad3ebfa7dc5815b2
#
_cell.length_a   1.000
_cell.length_b   1.000
_cell.length_c   1.000
_cell.angle_alpha   90.00
_cell.angle_beta   90.00
_cell.angle_gamma   90.00
#
_symmetry.space_group_name_H-M   'P 1'
#
loop_
_entity.id
_entity.type
_entity.pdbx_description
1 polymer ?
#
loop_
_entity_poly.entity_id
_entity_poly.type
_entity_poly.pdbx_seq_one_letter_code
_entity_poly.pdbx_strand_id
1 'polypeptide(L)' 'MFTQELMTIEEVANYLRVRKRTIYDWLKKGKIPAIKAVGQWRFKREKIDAWLDSQQ' A
#
# COMPACT_ATOMS: atom_id res chain seq x y z
N MET A 1 12.93 14.69 11.52
CA MET A 1 13.16 13.90 10.31
C MET A 1 12.38 12.61 10.35
N PHE A 2 11.74 12.29 9.29
CA PHE A 2 10.94 11.08 9.21
C PHE A 2 11.78 9.90 8.83
N THR A 3 11.57 8.82 9.53
CA THR A 3 12.25 7.59 9.22
C THR A 3 11.31 6.55 8.67
N GLN A 4 10.03 6.86 8.65
CA GLN A 4 9.06 5.93 8.10
C GLN A 4 9.22 5.83 6.61
N GLU A 5 9.10 4.63 6.11
CA GLU A 5 9.14 4.39 4.69
C GLU A 5 7.72 4.34 4.18
N LEU A 6 7.34 5.41 3.54
CA LEU A 6 6.03 5.48 2.91
C LEU A 6 6.18 5.17 1.43
N MET A 7 5.33 4.33 0.93
CA MET A 7 5.37 3.90 -0.46
C MET A 7 4.22 4.52 -1.23
N THR A 8 4.50 4.85 -2.48
CA THR A 8 3.46 5.30 -3.38
C THR A 8 2.71 4.09 -3.92
N ILE A 9 1.62 4.34 -4.64
CA ILE A 9 0.88 3.26 -5.27
C ILE A 9 1.78 2.49 -6.22
N GLU A 10 2.58 3.21 -6.99
CA GLU A 10 3.47 2.57 -7.94
C GLU A 10 4.50 1.70 -7.24
N GLU A 11 5.04 2.19 -6.14
CA GLU A 11 6.02 1.43 -5.38
C GLU A 11 5.42 0.18 -4.78
N VAL A 12 4.21 0.29 -4.23
CA VAL A 12 3.54 -0.88 -3.67
C VAL A 12 3.21 -1.89 -4.76
N ALA A 13 2.76 -1.42 -5.91
CA ALA A 13 2.47 -2.32 -7.01
C ALA A 13 3.71 -3.10 -7.42
N ASN A 14 4.86 -2.42 -7.51
CA ASN A 14 6.11 -3.08 -7.82
C ASN A 14 6.54 -4.04 -6.73
N TYR A 15 6.37 -3.62 -5.48
CA TYR A 15 6.75 -4.42 -4.33
C TYR A 15 5.97 -5.73 -4.28
N LEU A 16 4.67 -5.65 -4.58
CA LEU A 16 3.81 -6.82 -4.55
C LEU A 16 3.74 -7.53 -5.90
N ARG A 17 4.36 -6.92 -6.92
CA ARG A 17 4.37 -7.47 -8.27
C ARG A 17 2.97 -7.62 -8.84
N VAL A 18 2.17 -6.61 -8.64
CA VAL A 18 0.84 -6.54 -9.21
C VAL A 18 0.72 -5.23 -9.99
N ARG A 19 -0.36 -5.09 -10.72
CA ARG A 19 -0.59 -3.88 -11.48
C ARG A 19 -1.19 -2.81 -10.60
N LYS A 20 -0.97 -1.55 -10.98
CA LYS A 20 -1.53 -0.44 -10.23
C LYS A 20 -3.04 -0.53 -10.14
N ARG A 21 -3.68 -0.98 -11.20
CA ARG A 21 -5.14 -1.11 -11.20
C ARG A 21 -5.59 -2.07 -10.10
N THR A 22 -4.79 -3.08 -9.83
CA THR A 22 -5.11 -4.02 -8.76
C THR A 22 -5.08 -3.31 -7.41
N ILE A 23 -4.07 -2.44 -7.21
CA ILE A 23 -3.99 -1.69 -5.98
C ILE A 23 -5.20 -0.76 -5.84
N TYR A 24 -5.57 -0.07 -6.91
CA TYR A 24 -6.74 0.79 -6.87
C TYR A 24 -8.00 0.02 -6.52
N ASP A 25 -8.13 -1.17 -7.08
CA ASP A 25 -9.28 -2.01 -6.80
C ASP A 25 -9.34 -2.39 -5.32
N TRP A 26 -8.19 -2.76 -4.77
CA TRP A 26 -8.11 -3.11 -3.36
C TRP A 26 -8.41 -1.92 -2.46
N LEU A 27 -7.96 -0.73 -2.86
CA LEU A 27 -8.27 0.49 -2.11
C LEU A 27 -9.77 0.75 -2.11
N LYS A 28 -10.38 0.57 -3.26
CA LYS A 28 -11.81 0.79 -3.41
C LYS A 28 -12.61 -0.15 -2.53
N LYS A 29 -12.12 -1.37 -2.38
CA LYS A 29 -12.79 -2.38 -1.57
C LYS A 29 -12.35 -2.37 -0.12
N GLY A 30 -11.43 -1.49 0.22
CA GLY A 30 -10.93 -1.40 1.60
C GLY A 30 -10.15 -2.61 2.04
N LYS A 31 -9.48 -3.28 1.12
CA LYS A 31 -8.77 -4.52 1.43
C LYS A 31 -7.32 -4.33 1.79
N ILE A 32 -6.74 -3.20 1.49
CA ILE A 32 -5.31 -2.97 1.70
C ILE A 32 -5.10 -1.80 2.64
N PRO A 33 -4.17 -1.93 3.61
CA PRO A 33 -3.92 -0.82 4.54
C PRO A 33 -3.26 0.34 3.82
N ALA A 34 -3.85 1.51 3.94
CA ALA A 34 -3.37 2.70 3.25
C ALA A 34 -3.69 3.93 4.05
N ILE A 35 -2.95 4.99 3.79
CA ILE A 35 -3.17 6.29 4.39
C ILE A 35 -3.41 7.29 3.29
N LYS A 36 -4.40 8.16 3.48
CA LYS A 36 -4.60 9.26 2.56
C LYS A 36 -3.89 10.48 3.14
N ALA A 37 -2.75 10.80 2.58
CA ALA A 37 -1.94 11.91 3.07
C ALA A 37 -1.87 13.01 2.03
N VAL A 38 -2.33 14.19 2.39
CA VAL A 38 -2.28 15.36 1.49
C VAL A 38 -2.89 15.01 0.12
N GLY A 39 -4.04 14.35 0.14
CA GLY A 39 -4.75 14.02 -1.08
C GLY A 39 -4.16 12.89 -1.89
N GLN A 40 -3.15 12.22 -1.37
CA GLN A 40 -2.49 11.13 -2.08
C GLN A 40 -2.44 9.89 -1.22
N TRP A 41 -2.54 8.73 -1.86
CA TRP A 41 -2.44 7.48 -1.14
C TRP A 41 -0.98 7.17 -0.83
N ARG A 42 -0.76 6.73 0.40
CA ARG A 42 0.55 6.28 0.83
C ARG A 42 0.38 4.99 1.64
N PHE A 43 1.43 4.18 1.65
CA PHE A 43 1.38 2.88 2.30
C PHE A 43 2.59 2.72 3.19
N LYS A 44 2.37 2.29 4.43
CA LYS A 44 3.48 2.00 5.32
C LYS A 44 3.95 0.59 5.03
N ARG A 45 5.24 0.47 4.79
CA ARG A 45 5.80 -0.82 4.40
C ARG A 45 5.52 -1.90 5.43
N GLU A 46 5.69 -1.60 6.71
CA GLU A 46 5.46 -2.61 7.73
C GLU A 46 4.01 -3.02 7.78
N LYS A 47 3.10 -2.11 7.48
CA LYS A 47 1.68 -2.47 7.43
C LYS A 47 1.38 -3.37 6.25
N ILE A 48 2.03 -3.11 5.13
CA ILE A 48 1.87 -3.95 3.95
C ILE A 48 2.40 -5.35 4.24
N ASP A 49 3.55 -5.43 4.88
CA ASP A 49 4.14 -6.72 5.21
C ASP A 49 3.24 -7.53 6.14
N ALA A 50 2.69 -6.88 7.15
CA ALA A 50 1.79 -7.54 8.08
C ALA A 50 0.51 -8.00 7.37
N TRP A 51 0.01 -7.18 6.47
CA TRP A 51 -1.17 -7.52 5.70
C TRP A 51 -0.93 -8.74 4.81
N LEU A 52 0.26 -8.78 4.19
CA LEU A 52 0.63 -9.93 3.37
C LEU A 52 0.67 -11.21 4.20
N ASP A 53 1.23 -11.13 5.39
CA ASP A 53 1.29 -12.30 6.26
C ASP A 53 -0.10 -12.82 6.57
N SER A 54 -1.05 -11.93 6.72
CA SER A 54 -2.40 -12.34 7.08
C SER A 54 -3.17 -12.92 5.90
N GLN A 55 -2.62 -12.81 4.68
CA GLN A 55 -3.27 -13.34 3.50
C GLN A 55 -2.93 -14.80 3.23
N GLN A 56 -2.02 -15.35 3.97
CA GLN A 56 -1.59 -16.74 3.75
C GLN A 56 -2.42 -17.75 4.49
#